data_18758aea1a800684b7bc28bbc225ef32
#
_entry.id   18758aea1a800684b7bc28bbc225ef32
#
_cell.length_a   1.000
_cell.length_b   1.000
_cell.length_c   1.000
_cell.angle_alpha   90.00
_cell.angle_beta   90.00
_cell.angle_gamma   90.00
#
_symmetry.space_group_name_H-M   'P 1'
#
loop_
_entity.id
_entity.type
_entity.pdbx_description
1 polymer ?
#
loop_
_entity_poly.entity_id
_entity_poly.type
_entity_poly.pdbx_seq_one_letter_code
_entity_poly.pdbx_strand_id
1 'polypeptide(L)'
;MDADFFDQLERWGFDSNAFKSTSFSVVDLIHPDDVVTQAKTDGVAYRIVERGTSDHTIDQAFKRMAIEAGATLHYKSRIDEKDADIVACGPKDTSAIALGEIFHTSHPNHIAFQLNDKLAPGAYSYLIVIDGVGLICTCLWRKQKKSERFLNETIACYQRLYPDMDMQPVKRVGGKGDFTLNGFYTVPETGQHFVGESGGLQDFMWGFGMRMAVWSGVLAAEEMLGGKPYEKEVRRQLLPYVQTSVANRWLMNRVGDRTFKRMCVQWMRDQKRSGDGLRWIGKLFRPSLLKRLVFRVTSPFMLKRMEGPTRPLRLPFRKAKPRDTWEQSEAALEVKARWESVRRGGGHVSFTSNAEGEAQEISAISS
;
A
#
# COMPACT_ATOMS: atom_id res chain seq x y z
N MET A 1 4.21 0.14 -6.98
CA MET A 1 4.79 -0.99 -6.26
C MET A 1 6.22 -1.17 -6.76
N ASP A 2 7.20 -1.41 -5.88
CA ASP A 2 8.59 -1.57 -6.28
C ASP A 2 8.77 -2.85 -7.10
N ALA A 3 9.68 -2.87 -8.09
CA ALA A 3 9.97 -4.06 -8.89
C ALA A 3 10.38 -5.24 -7.99
N ASP A 4 11.24 -4.99 -7.00
CA ASP A 4 11.72 -5.99 -6.02
C ASP A 4 10.58 -6.67 -5.22
N PHE A 5 9.39 -6.07 -5.16
CA PHE A 5 8.27 -6.65 -4.42
C PHE A 5 7.61 -7.79 -5.18
N PHE A 6 7.63 -7.78 -6.50
CA PHE A 6 7.14 -8.91 -7.29
C PHE A 6 8.02 -10.13 -7.10
N ASP A 7 9.35 -9.96 -7.13
CA ASP A 7 10.29 -11.04 -6.80
C ASP A 7 10.11 -11.55 -5.35
N GLN A 8 9.69 -10.67 -4.45
CA GLN A 8 9.40 -11.05 -3.07
C GLN A 8 8.09 -11.84 -2.96
N LEU A 9 7.05 -11.47 -3.72
CA LEU A 9 5.80 -12.25 -3.82
C LEU A 9 6.08 -13.68 -4.29
N GLU A 10 6.84 -13.84 -5.39
CA GLU A 10 7.23 -15.15 -5.92
C GLU A 10 7.97 -15.99 -4.88
N ARG A 11 8.91 -15.38 -4.15
CA ARG A 11 9.63 -16.07 -3.07
C ARG A 11 8.73 -16.49 -1.90
N TRP A 12 7.60 -15.86 -1.71
CA TRP A 12 6.58 -16.25 -0.75
C TRP A 12 5.55 -17.23 -1.32
N GLY A 13 5.70 -17.64 -2.59
CA GLY A 13 4.80 -18.56 -3.26
C GLY A 13 3.52 -17.95 -3.82
N PHE A 14 3.45 -16.62 -3.92
CA PHE A 14 2.35 -15.94 -4.61
C PHE A 14 2.65 -15.89 -6.11
N ASP A 15 1.66 -16.23 -6.93
CA ASP A 15 1.76 -16.04 -8.38
C ASP A 15 1.55 -14.54 -8.73
N SER A 16 2.63 -13.88 -9.09
CA SER A 16 2.59 -12.46 -9.48
C SER A 16 1.94 -12.23 -10.86
N ASN A 17 1.69 -13.29 -11.65
CA ASN A 17 0.99 -13.23 -12.93
C ASN A 17 -0.52 -13.40 -12.77
N ALA A 18 -1.01 -13.78 -11.59
CA ALA A 18 -2.44 -13.96 -11.31
C ALA A 18 -3.24 -12.66 -11.31
N PHE A 19 -2.58 -11.51 -11.39
CA PHE A 19 -3.21 -10.19 -11.46
C PHE A 19 -2.50 -9.27 -12.45
N LYS A 20 -3.26 -8.32 -13.00
CA LYS A 20 -2.74 -7.36 -13.96
C LYS A 20 -1.84 -6.32 -13.29
N SER A 21 -0.68 -6.10 -13.89
CA SER A 21 0.24 -5.03 -13.50
C SER A 21 0.81 -4.33 -14.73
N THR A 22 0.93 -3.00 -14.65
CA THR A 22 1.51 -2.17 -15.73
C THR A 22 2.77 -1.51 -15.23
N SER A 23 3.86 -1.67 -15.98
CA SER A 23 5.17 -1.11 -15.66
C SER A 23 5.39 0.23 -16.34
N PHE A 24 5.95 1.18 -15.62
CA PHE A 24 6.34 2.49 -16.12
C PHE A 24 7.82 2.72 -15.90
N SER A 25 8.53 3.16 -16.95
CA SER A 25 9.93 3.61 -16.89
C SER A 25 10.06 5.13 -16.98
N VAL A 26 8.97 5.81 -17.32
CA VAL A 26 8.87 7.26 -17.46
C VAL A 26 7.76 7.78 -16.57
N VAL A 27 8.01 8.87 -15.86
CA VAL A 27 7.04 9.56 -14.98
C VAL A 27 7.12 11.05 -15.25
N ASP A 28 5.99 11.69 -15.48
CA ASP A 28 5.91 13.13 -15.51
C ASP A 28 5.91 13.69 -14.08
N LEU A 29 6.93 14.44 -13.74
CA LEU A 29 7.01 15.20 -12.50
C LEU A 29 6.54 16.63 -12.77
N ILE A 30 5.43 17.01 -12.18
CA ILE A 30 4.84 18.33 -12.35
C ILE A 30 5.30 19.22 -11.22
N HIS A 31 5.88 20.35 -11.56
CA HIS A 31 6.31 21.35 -10.59
C HIS A 31 5.10 22.07 -9.98
N PRO A 32 5.26 22.73 -8.82
CA PRO A 32 4.20 23.54 -8.23
C PRO A 32 3.73 24.75 -9.08
N ASP A 33 4.51 25.11 -10.09
CA ASP A 33 4.22 26.18 -11.08
C ASP A 33 3.79 25.60 -12.46
N ASP A 34 3.28 24.39 -12.46
CA ASP A 34 2.69 23.69 -13.62
C ASP A 34 3.70 23.37 -14.74
N VAL A 35 5.01 23.40 -14.49
CA VAL A 35 6.02 22.93 -15.43
C VAL A 35 6.13 21.42 -15.36
N VAL A 36 5.93 20.73 -16.49
CA VAL A 36 6.08 19.29 -16.61
C VAL A 36 7.51 18.91 -16.95
N THR A 37 8.05 17.93 -16.24
CA THR A 37 9.38 17.38 -16.46
C THR A 37 9.34 15.86 -16.46
N GLN A 38 9.83 15.22 -17.52
CA GLN A 38 9.91 13.77 -17.57
C GLN A 38 11.11 13.25 -16.80
N ALA A 39 10.88 12.41 -15.82
CA ALA A 39 11.89 11.60 -15.16
C ALA A 39 11.87 10.19 -15.76
N LYS A 40 13.04 9.68 -16.16
CA LYS A 40 13.21 8.37 -16.80
C LYS A 40 14.16 7.51 -15.97
N THR A 41 14.01 6.21 -16.11
CA THR A 41 14.97 5.21 -15.59
C THR A 41 15.16 4.10 -16.62
N ASP A 42 16.32 3.46 -16.62
CA ASP A 42 16.61 2.33 -17.52
C ASP A 42 15.84 1.05 -17.13
N GLY A 43 15.27 1.04 -15.92
CA GLY A 43 14.47 -0.06 -15.41
C GLY A 43 13.00 0.29 -15.23
N VAL A 44 12.34 -0.42 -14.33
CA VAL A 44 10.96 -0.13 -13.93
C VAL A 44 10.95 0.88 -12.79
N ALA A 45 10.36 2.05 -13.03
CA ALA A 45 10.15 3.09 -12.02
C ALA A 45 9.03 2.69 -11.05
N TYR A 46 7.89 2.32 -11.62
CA TYR A 46 6.69 1.90 -10.91
C TYR A 46 6.00 0.75 -11.61
N ARG A 47 5.48 -0.19 -10.82
CA ARG A 47 4.44 -1.12 -11.27
C ARG A 47 3.12 -0.72 -10.62
N ILE A 48 2.14 -0.43 -11.45
CA ILE A 48 0.78 -0.13 -11.01
C ILE A 48 -0.02 -1.41 -11.09
N VAL A 49 -0.74 -1.72 -10.02
CA VAL A 49 -1.65 -2.86 -9.92
C VAL A 49 -3.07 -2.34 -9.76
N GLU A 50 -4.00 -3.00 -10.41
CA GLU A 50 -5.41 -2.65 -10.28
C GLU A 50 -5.98 -3.22 -8.97
N ARG A 51 -6.89 -2.45 -8.35
CA ARG A 51 -7.60 -2.79 -7.12
C ARG A 51 -9.09 -2.89 -7.39
N GLY A 52 -9.79 -3.71 -6.62
CA GLY A 52 -11.24 -3.77 -6.66
C GLY A 52 -11.81 -5.17 -6.89
N THR A 53 -13.01 -5.22 -7.53
CA THR A 53 -13.81 -6.44 -7.66
C THR A 53 -13.65 -7.18 -8.98
N SER A 54 -12.97 -6.59 -9.96
CA SER A 54 -12.73 -7.25 -11.25
C SER A 54 -11.69 -8.38 -11.12
N ASP A 55 -11.87 -9.46 -11.84
CA ASP A 55 -11.08 -10.70 -11.67
C ASP A 55 -9.58 -10.56 -11.83
N HIS A 56 -9.15 -9.60 -12.63
CA HIS A 56 -7.73 -9.33 -12.89
C HIS A 56 -7.05 -8.44 -11.81
N THR A 57 -7.77 -8.05 -10.77
CA THR A 57 -7.22 -7.20 -9.71
C THR A 57 -6.41 -8.02 -8.69
N ILE A 58 -5.45 -7.38 -8.03
CA ILE A 58 -4.65 -8.03 -6.98
C ILE A 58 -5.53 -8.51 -5.81
N ASP A 59 -6.61 -7.80 -5.50
CA ASP A 59 -7.54 -8.18 -4.43
C ASP A 59 -8.22 -9.52 -4.75
N GLN A 60 -8.69 -9.71 -5.99
CA GLN A 60 -9.34 -10.95 -6.40
C GLN A 60 -8.34 -12.09 -6.59
N ALA A 61 -7.14 -11.79 -7.08
CA ALA A 61 -6.09 -12.80 -7.20
C ALA A 61 -5.70 -13.37 -5.82
N PHE A 62 -5.47 -12.52 -4.84
CA PHE A 62 -5.14 -12.99 -3.48
C PHE A 62 -6.31 -13.75 -2.83
N LYS A 63 -7.54 -13.32 -3.10
CA LYS A 63 -8.74 -14.04 -2.67
C LYS A 63 -8.80 -15.45 -3.28
N ARG A 64 -8.59 -15.60 -4.60
CA ARG A 64 -8.56 -16.91 -5.26
C ARG A 64 -7.47 -17.80 -4.67
N MET A 65 -6.23 -17.30 -4.58
CA MET A 65 -5.12 -18.03 -3.98
C MET A 65 -5.43 -18.48 -2.54
N ALA A 66 -6.10 -17.67 -1.74
CA ALA A 66 -6.49 -18.05 -0.39
C ALA A 66 -7.53 -19.17 -0.39
N ILE A 67 -8.56 -19.10 -1.25
CA ILE A 67 -9.57 -20.15 -1.40
C ILE A 67 -8.93 -21.44 -1.89
N GLU A 68 -8.10 -21.39 -2.91
CA GLU A 68 -7.35 -22.54 -3.46
C GLU A 68 -6.43 -23.18 -2.41
N ALA A 69 -5.91 -22.38 -1.48
CA ALA A 69 -5.17 -22.85 -0.33
C ALA A 69 -6.04 -23.41 0.81
N GLY A 70 -7.36 -23.45 0.65
CA GLY A 70 -8.30 -24.03 1.62
C GLY A 70 -8.88 -23.02 2.62
N ALA A 71 -8.69 -21.70 2.43
CA ALA A 71 -9.28 -20.71 3.31
C ALA A 71 -10.80 -20.59 3.07
N THR A 72 -11.59 -20.54 4.13
CA THR A 72 -13.02 -20.28 4.08
C THR A 72 -13.30 -18.79 4.25
N LEU A 73 -14.05 -18.20 3.33
CA LEU A 73 -14.43 -16.79 3.37
C LEU A 73 -15.87 -16.61 3.84
N HIS A 74 -16.06 -15.86 4.92
CA HIS A 74 -17.36 -15.52 5.45
C HIS A 74 -17.74 -14.08 5.07
N TYR A 75 -18.66 -13.92 4.11
CA TYR A 75 -19.17 -12.63 3.67
C TYR A 75 -20.29 -12.14 4.60
N LYS A 76 -20.45 -10.79 4.66
CA LYS A 76 -21.47 -10.14 5.50
C LYS A 76 -21.40 -10.58 6.97
N SER A 77 -20.27 -11.12 7.40
CA SER A 77 -19.99 -11.56 8.76
C SER A 77 -19.00 -10.62 9.41
N ARG A 78 -19.26 -10.19 10.63
CA ARG A 78 -18.37 -9.37 11.42
C ARG A 78 -17.98 -10.11 12.68
N ILE A 79 -16.68 -10.30 12.86
CA ILE A 79 -16.09 -10.84 14.08
C ILE A 79 -15.58 -9.65 14.91
N ASP A 80 -15.75 -9.70 16.22
CA ASP A 80 -15.14 -8.74 17.13
C ASP A 80 -13.60 -8.89 17.01
N GLU A 81 -12.87 -7.78 16.90
CA GLU A 81 -11.40 -7.82 16.79
C GLU A 81 -10.74 -8.66 17.89
N LYS A 82 -11.29 -8.60 19.10
CA LYS A 82 -10.82 -9.40 20.26
C LYS A 82 -10.91 -10.91 20.07
N ASP A 83 -11.72 -11.40 19.14
CA ASP A 83 -11.95 -12.82 18.87
C ASP A 83 -11.14 -13.32 17.66
N ALA A 84 -10.38 -12.44 17.00
CA ALA A 84 -9.52 -12.76 15.86
C ALA A 84 -8.07 -12.99 16.32
N ASP A 85 -7.38 -13.96 15.73
CA ASP A 85 -5.94 -14.18 15.95
C ASP A 85 -5.11 -13.16 15.17
N ILE A 86 -5.56 -12.80 13.96
CA ILE A 86 -4.95 -11.76 13.12
C ILE A 86 -6.01 -10.72 12.75
N VAL A 87 -5.66 -9.44 12.94
CA VAL A 87 -6.50 -8.29 12.60
C VAL A 87 -5.92 -7.56 11.40
N ALA A 88 -6.69 -7.53 10.30
CA ALA A 88 -6.34 -6.88 9.03
C ALA A 88 -7.47 -5.95 8.53
N CYS A 89 -8.14 -5.24 9.44
CA CYS A 89 -9.35 -4.46 9.13
C CYS A 89 -9.09 -3.16 8.36
N GLY A 90 -7.84 -2.80 8.09
CA GLY A 90 -7.50 -1.50 7.48
C GLY A 90 -7.68 -0.33 8.45
N PRO A 91 -7.99 0.89 7.92
CA PRO A 91 -8.01 2.10 8.73
C PRO A 91 -9.19 2.16 9.69
N LYS A 92 -8.91 2.43 10.96
CA LYS A 92 -9.91 2.67 12.00
C LYS A 92 -10.35 4.12 12.06
N ASP A 93 -9.43 5.04 11.81
CA ASP A 93 -9.63 6.48 11.85
C ASP A 93 -9.23 7.12 10.50
N THR A 94 -9.23 8.44 10.42
CA THR A 94 -8.91 9.16 9.18
C THR A 94 -7.84 10.21 9.45
N SER A 95 -6.59 9.88 9.14
CA SER A 95 -5.46 10.82 9.18
C SER A 95 -5.26 11.50 7.83
N ALA A 96 -5.53 10.80 6.73
CA ALA A 96 -5.48 11.34 5.37
C ALA A 96 -6.64 10.78 4.55
N ILE A 97 -7.01 11.51 3.50
CA ILE A 97 -7.98 11.05 2.50
C ILE A 97 -7.37 11.17 1.11
N ALA A 98 -7.84 10.31 0.22
CA ALA A 98 -7.63 10.39 -1.21
C ALA A 98 -9.00 10.49 -1.88
N LEU A 99 -9.17 11.43 -2.79
CA LEU A 99 -10.36 11.57 -3.61
C LEU A 99 -9.94 11.65 -5.07
N GLY A 100 -10.59 10.90 -5.93
CA GLY A 100 -10.24 10.82 -7.34
C GLY A 100 -11.45 10.70 -8.26
N GLU A 101 -11.19 10.90 -9.53
CA GLU A 101 -12.15 10.71 -10.62
C GLU A 101 -11.59 9.73 -11.63
N ILE A 102 -12.34 8.67 -11.91
CA ILE A 102 -12.07 7.72 -12.98
C ILE A 102 -12.69 8.27 -14.26
N PHE A 103 -11.96 8.18 -15.37
CA PHE A 103 -12.40 8.62 -16.68
C PHE A 103 -11.93 7.63 -17.77
N HIS A 104 -12.62 7.62 -18.91
CA HIS A 104 -12.14 6.96 -20.12
C HIS A 104 -11.33 7.92 -20.98
N THR A 105 -10.36 7.38 -21.72
CA THR A 105 -9.50 8.17 -22.61
C THR A 105 -8.91 7.29 -23.72
N SER A 106 -8.62 7.87 -24.86
CA SER A 106 -7.82 7.24 -25.92
C SER A 106 -6.31 7.46 -25.74
N HIS A 107 -5.91 8.23 -24.72
CA HIS A 107 -4.51 8.54 -24.46
C HIS A 107 -3.71 7.27 -24.09
N PRO A 108 -2.47 7.11 -24.57
CA PRO A 108 -1.58 6.01 -24.17
C PRO A 108 -1.36 5.94 -22.66
N ASN A 109 -0.88 4.79 -22.20
CA ASN A 109 -0.51 4.59 -20.80
C ASN A 109 0.41 5.71 -20.32
N HIS A 110 0.03 6.35 -19.21
CA HIS A 110 0.67 7.55 -18.72
C HIS A 110 0.65 7.62 -17.20
N ILE A 111 1.69 8.21 -16.60
CA ILE A 111 1.74 8.50 -15.18
C ILE A 111 2.36 9.88 -14.95
N ALA A 112 1.65 10.70 -14.17
CA ALA A 112 2.11 12.01 -13.73
C ALA A 112 1.91 12.19 -12.23
N PHE A 113 2.78 12.94 -11.61
CA PHE A 113 2.80 13.18 -10.18
C PHE A 113 3.14 14.64 -9.86
N GLN A 114 2.39 15.24 -8.94
CA GLN A 114 2.60 16.63 -8.54
C GLN A 114 2.61 16.79 -7.02
N LEU A 115 3.60 17.51 -6.51
CA LEU A 115 3.65 18.07 -5.17
C LEU A 115 3.27 19.54 -5.24
N ASN A 116 2.04 19.87 -4.79
CA ASN A 116 1.52 21.23 -4.84
C ASN A 116 0.51 21.44 -3.70
N ASP A 117 0.87 22.24 -2.72
CA ASP A 117 0.00 22.50 -1.56
C ASP A 117 -1.31 23.25 -1.90
N LYS A 118 -1.41 23.84 -3.10
CA LYS A 118 -2.66 24.45 -3.58
C LYS A 118 -3.68 23.42 -4.01
N LEU A 119 -3.22 22.29 -4.58
CA LEU A 119 -4.06 21.19 -5.09
C LEU A 119 -4.20 20.05 -4.09
N ALA A 120 -3.14 19.76 -3.35
CA ALA A 120 -3.06 18.61 -2.45
C ALA A 120 -2.40 19.00 -1.11
N PRO A 121 -3.09 19.78 -0.24
CA PRO A 121 -2.51 20.29 0.99
C PRO A 121 -1.89 19.23 1.89
N GLY A 122 -0.57 19.29 2.00
CA GLY A 122 0.24 18.40 2.80
C GLY A 122 0.50 17.03 2.19
N ALA A 123 0.08 16.78 0.94
CA ALA A 123 0.30 15.52 0.25
C ALA A 123 0.65 15.73 -1.23
N TYR A 124 -0.02 15.06 -2.14
CA TYR A 124 0.28 15.06 -3.57
C TYR A 124 -0.96 14.76 -4.40
N SER A 125 -0.91 15.12 -5.68
CA SER A 125 -1.85 14.66 -6.69
C SER A 125 -1.16 13.80 -7.73
N TYR A 126 -1.93 12.98 -8.42
CA TYR A 126 -1.43 12.13 -9.50
C TYR A 126 -2.48 11.88 -10.58
N LEU A 127 -1.98 11.60 -11.76
CA LEU A 127 -2.73 11.11 -12.92
C LEU A 127 -2.10 9.79 -13.34
N ILE A 128 -2.92 8.76 -13.53
CA ILE A 128 -2.52 7.47 -14.06
C ILE A 128 -3.49 7.10 -15.16
N VAL A 129 -2.98 6.69 -16.32
CA VAL A 129 -3.76 6.12 -17.43
C VAL A 129 -3.22 4.75 -17.75
N ILE A 130 -4.08 3.74 -17.77
CA ILE A 130 -3.77 2.36 -18.14
C ILE A 130 -4.89 1.82 -19.02
N ASP A 131 -4.53 1.41 -20.23
CA ASP A 131 -5.41 0.71 -21.18
C ASP A 131 -6.77 1.41 -21.35
N GLY A 132 -6.73 2.72 -21.56
CA GLY A 132 -7.92 3.53 -21.84
C GLY A 132 -8.70 3.95 -20.58
N VAL A 133 -8.25 3.57 -19.39
CA VAL A 133 -8.85 4.01 -18.12
C VAL A 133 -7.89 4.92 -17.38
N GLY A 134 -8.33 6.14 -17.08
CA GLY A 134 -7.58 7.12 -16.33
C GLY A 134 -8.12 7.32 -14.91
N LEU A 135 -7.24 7.71 -14.02
CA LEU A 135 -7.55 8.15 -12.64
C LEU A 135 -6.77 9.43 -12.34
N ILE A 136 -7.48 10.50 -12.06
CA ILE A 136 -6.92 11.69 -11.40
C ILE A 136 -7.27 11.62 -9.93
N CYS A 137 -6.29 11.85 -9.07
CA CYS A 137 -6.50 11.80 -7.63
C CYS A 137 -5.76 12.92 -6.90
N THR A 138 -6.40 13.47 -5.86
CA THR A 138 -5.77 14.34 -4.88
C THR A 138 -5.76 13.66 -3.51
N CYS A 139 -4.58 13.64 -2.89
CA CYS A 139 -4.38 13.12 -1.54
C CYS A 139 -4.25 14.30 -0.57
N LEU A 140 -4.92 14.23 0.57
CA LEU A 140 -5.03 15.34 1.51
C LEU A 140 -4.68 14.90 2.93
N TRP A 141 -3.64 15.49 3.51
CA TRP A 141 -3.35 15.39 4.94
C TRP A 141 -3.95 16.55 5.74
N ARG A 142 -4.23 17.65 5.06
CA ARG A 142 -4.80 18.86 5.65
C ARG A 142 -6.03 19.30 4.85
N LYS A 143 -6.93 20.03 5.48
CA LYS A 143 -8.12 20.64 4.86
C LYS A 143 -9.08 19.63 4.21
N GLN A 144 -9.15 18.43 4.73
CA GLN A 144 -9.93 17.30 4.20
C GLN A 144 -11.41 17.63 3.97
N LYS A 145 -12.01 18.49 4.78
CA LYS A 145 -13.40 18.94 4.61
C LYS A 145 -13.67 19.69 3.29
N LYS A 146 -12.62 20.08 2.57
CA LYS A 146 -12.70 20.77 1.26
C LYS A 146 -12.22 19.86 0.11
N SER A 147 -12.26 18.55 0.28
CA SER A 147 -11.71 17.57 -0.66
C SER A 147 -12.26 17.70 -2.07
N GLU A 148 -13.57 17.90 -2.21
CA GLU A 148 -14.22 18.10 -3.52
C GLU A 148 -13.66 19.30 -4.27
N ARG A 149 -13.45 20.41 -3.58
CA ARG A 149 -12.83 21.59 -4.18
C ARG A 149 -11.42 21.29 -4.68
N PHE A 150 -10.59 20.62 -3.87
CA PHE A 150 -9.23 20.28 -4.25
C PHE A 150 -9.19 19.27 -5.40
N LEU A 151 -10.11 18.30 -5.45
CA LEU A 151 -10.23 17.40 -6.59
C LEU A 151 -10.59 18.17 -7.87
N ASN A 152 -11.59 19.05 -7.83
CA ASN A 152 -11.99 19.82 -9.01
C ASN A 152 -10.87 20.75 -9.51
N GLU A 153 -10.13 21.39 -8.60
CA GLU A 153 -8.95 22.21 -8.94
C GLU A 153 -7.81 21.33 -9.53
N THR A 154 -7.65 20.11 -9.03
CA THR A 154 -6.68 19.13 -9.55
C THR A 154 -7.08 18.68 -10.95
N ILE A 155 -8.33 18.30 -11.19
CA ILE A 155 -8.83 17.91 -12.51
C ILE A 155 -8.59 19.05 -13.52
N ALA A 156 -8.99 20.27 -13.17
CA ALA A 156 -8.80 21.44 -14.06
C ALA A 156 -7.31 21.71 -14.35
N CYS A 157 -6.42 21.45 -13.37
CA CYS A 157 -4.99 21.57 -13.58
C CYS A 157 -4.49 20.53 -14.60
N TYR A 158 -4.83 19.26 -14.44
CA TYR A 158 -4.40 18.19 -15.33
C TYR A 158 -4.99 18.34 -16.73
N GLN A 159 -6.25 18.75 -16.88
CA GLN A 159 -6.86 19.07 -18.18
C GLN A 159 -6.11 20.18 -18.90
N ARG A 160 -5.65 21.20 -18.20
CA ARG A 160 -4.85 22.28 -18.77
C ARG A 160 -3.44 21.83 -19.16
N LEU A 161 -2.84 20.91 -18.40
CA LEU A 161 -1.49 20.40 -18.65
C LEU A 161 -1.45 19.37 -19.79
N TYR A 162 -2.55 18.63 -19.98
CA TYR A 162 -2.70 17.60 -21.00
C TYR A 162 -3.96 17.88 -21.86
N PRO A 163 -3.95 18.97 -22.67
CA PRO A 163 -5.13 19.40 -23.44
C PRO A 163 -5.56 18.38 -24.50
N ASP A 164 -4.62 17.56 -24.98
CA ASP A 164 -4.89 16.54 -25.99
C ASP A 164 -5.41 15.21 -25.39
N MET A 165 -5.49 15.12 -24.06
CA MET A 165 -6.04 13.96 -23.38
C MET A 165 -7.55 14.12 -23.25
N ASP A 166 -8.31 13.34 -24.03
CA ASP A 166 -9.76 13.24 -23.90
C ASP A 166 -10.12 12.56 -22.57
N MET A 167 -10.64 13.32 -21.64
CA MET A 167 -11.04 12.83 -20.31
C MET A 167 -12.55 12.76 -20.24
N GLN A 168 -13.11 11.55 -20.37
CA GLN A 168 -14.56 11.30 -20.28
C GLN A 168 -14.88 10.77 -18.87
N PRO A 169 -15.43 11.59 -17.96
CA PRO A 169 -15.65 11.20 -16.57
C PRO A 169 -16.59 10.00 -16.44
N VAL A 170 -16.26 9.05 -15.57
CA VAL A 170 -17.06 7.85 -15.28
C VAL A 170 -17.63 7.89 -13.88
N LYS A 171 -16.78 8.01 -12.87
CA LYS A 171 -17.20 8.03 -11.46
C LYS A 171 -16.13 8.60 -10.55
N ARG A 172 -16.57 9.10 -9.40
CA ARG A 172 -15.67 9.47 -8.29
C ARG A 172 -15.39 8.29 -7.40
N VAL A 173 -14.16 8.25 -6.90
CA VAL A 173 -13.66 7.21 -5.98
C VAL A 173 -12.91 7.87 -4.85
N GLY A 174 -12.87 7.23 -3.68
CA GLY A 174 -12.15 7.78 -2.55
C GLY A 174 -11.68 6.70 -1.59
N GLY A 175 -10.72 7.07 -0.77
CA GLY A 175 -10.18 6.23 0.29
C GLY A 175 -9.72 7.07 1.47
N LYS A 176 -9.55 6.42 2.60
CA LYS A 176 -8.97 7.02 3.80
C LYS A 176 -7.77 6.21 4.25
N GLY A 177 -6.84 6.85 4.92
CA GLY A 177 -5.69 6.22 5.56
C GLY A 177 -5.59 6.64 7.01
N ASP A 178 -5.25 5.69 7.88
CA ASP A 178 -5.00 5.92 9.29
C ASP A 178 -3.52 5.74 9.60
N PHE A 179 -2.83 6.84 9.80
CA PHE A 179 -1.39 6.87 10.02
C PHE A 179 -1.07 6.89 11.51
N THR A 180 -1.15 5.72 12.13
CA THR A 180 -0.92 5.53 13.56
C THR A 180 0.41 4.80 13.80
N LEU A 181 1.21 5.28 14.75
CA LEU A 181 2.38 4.54 15.22
C LEU A 181 1.97 3.69 16.42
N ASN A 182 2.03 2.38 16.25
CA ASN A 182 1.73 1.43 17.31
C ASN A 182 2.97 1.16 18.17
N GLY A 183 2.75 0.96 19.47
CA GLY A 183 3.79 0.56 20.40
C GLY A 183 4.15 -0.93 20.32
N PHE A 184 3.21 -1.75 19.84
CA PHE A 184 3.34 -3.19 19.66
C PHE A 184 2.53 -3.66 18.45
N TYR A 185 2.89 -4.81 17.90
CA TYR A 185 2.23 -5.47 16.77
C TYR A 185 1.58 -6.80 17.16
N THR A 186 1.98 -7.35 18.29
CA THR A 186 1.36 -8.48 18.97
C THR A 186 0.87 -8.02 20.33
N VAL A 187 -0.39 -8.30 20.66
CA VAL A 187 -0.94 -8.03 21.99
C VAL A 187 -0.33 -9.02 22.97
N PRO A 188 0.44 -8.57 23.98
CA PRO A 188 1.16 -9.49 24.88
C PRO A 188 0.23 -10.45 25.62
N GLU A 189 -0.99 -10.00 25.99
CA GLU A 189 -1.92 -10.73 26.82
C GLU A 189 -2.71 -11.79 26.03
N THR A 190 -2.92 -11.57 24.73
CA THR A 190 -3.76 -12.44 23.90
C THR A 190 -2.99 -13.16 22.80
N GLY A 191 -1.77 -12.70 22.50
CA GLY A 191 -1.01 -13.15 21.34
C GLY A 191 -1.57 -12.72 19.98
N GLN A 192 -2.60 -11.87 19.96
CA GLN A 192 -3.24 -11.39 18.75
C GLN A 192 -2.30 -10.51 17.93
N HIS A 193 -2.25 -10.72 16.62
CA HIS A 193 -1.41 -9.95 15.70
C HIS A 193 -2.20 -8.88 14.94
N PHE A 194 -1.59 -7.69 14.79
CA PHE A 194 -2.11 -6.61 13.95
C PHE A 194 -1.21 -6.45 12.71
N VAL A 195 -1.78 -6.65 11.52
CA VAL A 195 -1.06 -6.63 10.25
C VAL A 195 -1.47 -5.46 9.38
N GLY A 196 -0.60 -5.04 8.46
CA GLY A 196 -0.86 -3.94 7.55
C GLY A 196 -1.21 -2.65 8.27
N GLU A 197 -2.17 -1.92 7.73
CA GLU A 197 -2.61 -0.63 8.26
C GLU A 197 -3.22 -0.73 9.66
N SER A 198 -3.88 -1.85 9.99
CA SER A 198 -4.38 -2.10 11.35
C SER A 198 -3.24 -2.14 12.38
N GLY A 199 -2.04 -2.56 11.97
CA GLY A 199 -0.81 -2.53 12.78
C GLY A 199 -0.02 -1.21 12.65
N GLY A 200 -0.51 -0.21 11.90
CA GLY A 200 0.24 1.01 11.62
C GLY A 200 1.42 0.77 10.66
N LEU A 201 1.38 -0.32 9.88
CA LEU A 201 2.43 -0.71 8.95
C LEU A 201 2.14 -0.17 7.56
N GLN A 202 2.48 1.09 7.33
CA GLN A 202 2.38 1.74 6.03
C GLN A 202 3.41 2.86 5.90
N ASP A 203 3.60 3.35 4.68
CA ASP A 203 4.48 4.49 4.41
C ASP A 203 3.79 5.81 4.76
N PHE A 204 4.31 6.52 5.76
CA PHE A 204 3.77 7.79 6.24
C PHE A 204 3.97 8.95 5.27
N MET A 205 4.88 8.82 4.32
CA MET A 205 5.17 9.91 3.37
C MET A 205 4.15 9.95 2.23
N TRP A 206 3.85 8.78 1.64
CA TRP A 206 3.04 8.65 0.43
C TRP A 206 1.74 7.85 0.63
N GLY A 207 1.58 7.17 1.75
CA GLY A 207 0.42 6.30 2.01
C GLY A 207 0.51 4.93 1.31
N PHE A 208 1.70 4.49 0.91
CA PHE A 208 1.89 3.17 0.29
C PHE A 208 1.85 2.08 1.36
N GLY A 209 0.81 1.24 1.34
CA GLY A 209 0.58 0.22 2.36
C GLY A 209 0.65 -1.21 1.86
N MET A 210 0.40 -1.49 0.57
CA MET A 210 0.23 -2.86 0.05
C MET A 210 1.41 -3.79 0.34
N ARG A 211 2.65 -3.34 0.08
CA ARG A 211 3.85 -4.13 0.38
C ARG A 211 3.93 -4.51 1.86
N MET A 212 3.72 -3.54 2.75
CA MET A 212 3.79 -3.78 4.19
C MET A 212 2.65 -4.66 4.68
N ALA A 213 1.46 -4.52 4.08
CA ALA A 213 0.31 -5.35 4.42
C ALA A 213 0.57 -6.83 4.09
N VAL A 214 1.00 -7.13 2.88
CA VAL A 214 1.34 -8.51 2.48
C VAL A 214 2.49 -9.06 3.31
N TRP A 215 3.58 -8.28 3.44
CA TRP A 215 4.76 -8.72 4.20
C TRP A 215 4.43 -9.02 5.66
N SER A 216 3.67 -8.15 6.32
CA SER A 216 3.26 -8.40 7.70
C SER A 216 2.32 -9.58 7.85
N GLY A 217 1.42 -9.82 6.87
CA GLY A 217 0.58 -11.01 6.84
C GLY A 217 1.41 -12.30 6.75
N VAL A 218 2.42 -12.32 5.87
CA VAL A 218 3.35 -13.46 5.77
C VAL A 218 4.10 -13.69 7.08
N LEU A 219 4.62 -12.64 7.72
CA LEU A 219 5.34 -12.78 9.00
C LEU A 219 4.43 -13.29 10.13
N ALA A 220 3.16 -12.86 10.16
CA ALA A 220 2.19 -13.34 11.14
C ALA A 220 1.88 -14.83 10.91
N ALA A 221 1.64 -15.23 9.65
CA ALA A 221 1.45 -16.63 9.30
C ALA A 221 2.68 -17.48 9.63
N GLU A 222 3.90 -16.99 9.39
CA GLU A 222 5.14 -17.69 9.76
C GLU A 222 5.20 -18.00 11.27
N GLU A 223 4.84 -17.06 12.14
CA GLU A 223 4.79 -17.33 13.59
C GLU A 223 3.73 -18.38 13.93
N MET A 224 2.54 -18.28 13.36
CA MET A 224 1.45 -19.26 13.59
C MET A 224 1.85 -20.68 13.18
N LEU A 225 2.76 -20.81 12.22
CA LEU A 225 3.34 -22.08 11.76
C LEU A 225 4.58 -22.51 12.57
N GLY A 226 4.79 -21.93 13.74
CA GLY A 226 5.94 -22.24 14.61
C GLY A 226 7.26 -21.60 14.17
N GLY A 227 7.20 -20.54 13.37
CA GLY A 227 8.34 -19.74 12.95
C GLY A 227 8.81 -18.74 14.02
N LYS A 228 9.47 -17.68 13.55
CA LYS A 228 10.00 -16.63 14.43
C LYS A 228 8.87 -15.74 14.97
N PRO A 229 9.02 -15.18 16.19
CA PRO A 229 8.03 -14.29 16.78
C PRO A 229 7.74 -13.07 15.88
N TYR A 230 6.47 -12.84 15.55
CA TYR A 230 5.98 -11.78 14.65
C TYR A 230 6.45 -10.40 15.10
N GLU A 231 6.25 -10.06 16.37
CA GLU A 231 6.67 -8.79 16.95
C GLU A 231 8.15 -8.50 16.68
N LYS A 232 9.01 -9.50 16.85
CA LYS A 232 10.46 -9.38 16.63
C LYS A 232 10.78 -9.17 15.15
N GLU A 233 10.12 -9.93 14.28
CA GLU A 233 10.37 -9.85 12.84
C GLU A 233 9.83 -8.55 12.24
N VAL A 234 8.67 -8.06 12.66
CA VAL A 234 8.16 -6.75 12.26
C VAL A 234 9.11 -5.64 12.68
N ARG A 235 9.59 -5.66 13.94
CA ARG A 235 10.56 -4.68 14.43
C ARG A 235 11.89 -4.71 13.67
N ARG A 236 12.30 -5.87 13.23
CA ARG A 236 13.55 -6.06 12.46
C ARG A 236 13.41 -5.67 11.00
N GLN A 237 12.31 -6.09 10.34
CA GLN A 237 12.17 -6.02 8.89
C GLN A 237 11.34 -4.82 8.42
N LEU A 238 10.24 -4.47 9.07
CA LEU A 238 9.27 -3.46 8.62
C LEU A 238 9.42 -2.12 9.35
N LEU A 239 9.63 -2.14 10.66
CA LEU A 239 9.72 -0.91 11.45
C LEU A 239 10.79 0.08 10.94
N PRO A 240 11.97 -0.34 10.43
CA PRO A 240 12.92 0.59 9.84
C PRO A 240 12.38 1.40 8.66
N TYR A 241 11.49 0.81 7.84
CA TYR A 241 10.82 1.50 6.74
C TYR A 241 9.78 2.50 7.25
N VAL A 242 8.96 2.09 8.23
CA VAL A 242 8.00 2.98 8.90
C VAL A 242 8.72 4.18 9.53
N GLN A 243 9.79 3.95 10.29
CA GLN A 243 10.60 5.01 10.89
C GLN A 243 11.18 5.97 9.85
N THR A 244 11.64 5.42 8.72
CA THR A 244 12.14 6.21 7.58
C THR A 244 11.05 7.09 7.00
N SER A 245 9.86 6.54 6.78
CA SER A 245 8.74 7.27 6.20
C SER A 245 8.23 8.37 7.13
N VAL A 246 8.21 8.13 8.44
CA VAL A 246 7.88 9.17 9.44
C VAL A 246 8.91 10.30 9.44
N ALA A 247 10.20 9.99 9.37
CA ALA A 247 11.25 11.00 9.26
C ALA A 247 11.11 11.84 7.97
N ASN A 248 10.85 11.18 6.84
CA ASN A 248 10.59 11.85 5.57
C ASN A 248 9.33 12.72 5.65
N ARG A 249 8.26 12.23 6.26
CA ARG A 249 7.03 12.99 6.49
C ARG A 249 7.26 14.23 7.34
N TRP A 250 8.05 14.10 8.39
CA TRP A 250 8.43 15.24 9.23
C TRP A 250 9.11 16.34 8.42
N LEU A 251 10.00 15.97 7.51
CA LEU A 251 10.64 16.91 6.60
C LEU A 251 9.62 17.52 5.63
N MET A 252 8.80 16.68 4.96
CA MET A 252 7.75 17.12 4.04
C MET A 252 6.81 18.17 4.66
N ASN A 253 6.44 17.99 5.92
CA ASN A 253 5.56 18.93 6.62
C ASN A 253 6.18 20.31 6.87
N ARG A 254 7.50 20.46 6.68
CA ARG A 254 8.26 21.71 6.90
C ARG A 254 8.72 22.37 5.62
N VAL A 255 8.70 21.64 4.54
CA VAL A 255 9.04 22.17 3.22
C VAL A 255 7.75 22.54 2.49
N GLY A 256 7.82 23.45 1.57
CA GLY A 256 6.69 23.87 0.75
C GLY A 256 7.07 23.90 -0.72
N ASP A 257 6.20 24.47 -1.54
CA ASP A 257 6.28 24.47 -3.00
C ASP A 257 7.66 24.94 -3.54
N ARG A 258 8.30 25.92 -2.88
CA ARG A 258 9.65 26.35 -3.26
C ARG A 258 10.69 25.22 -3.18
N THR A 259 10.59 24.37 -2.16
CA THR A 259 11.49 23.22 -2.00
C THR A 259 11.14 22.13 -2.99
N PHE A 260 9.85 21.88 -3.21
CA PHE A 260 9.39 20.90 -4.22
C PHE A 260 9.90 21.28 -5.62
N LYS A 261 9.82 22.56 -5.98
CA LYS A 261 10.41 23.05 -7.23
C LYS A 261 11.93 22.80 -7.33
N ARG A 262 12.68 23.07 -6.24
CA ARG A 262 14.13 22.78 -6.21
C ARG A 262 14.42 21.28 -6.33
N MET A 263 13.59 20.43 -5.72
CA MET A 263 13.71 18.98 -5.85
C MET A 263 13.49 18.53 -7.30
N CYS A 264 12.48 19.03 -7.99
CA CYS A 264 12.23 18.74 -9.40
C CYS A 264 13.44 19.15 -10.27
N VAL A 265 13.98 20.35 -10.05
CA VAL A 265 15.19 20.82 -10.75
C VAL A 265 16.41 19.91 -10.48
N GLN A 266 16.56 19.43 -9.24
CA GLN A 266 17.64 18.52 -8.89
C GLN A 266 17.48 17.16 -9.60
N TRP A 267 16.28 16.63 -9.66
CA TRP A 267 16.00 15.39 -10.41
C TRP A 267 16.34 15.50 -11.88
N MET A 268 16.00 16.63 -12.52
CA MET A 268 16.42 16.92 -13.90
C MET A 268 17.94 16.92 -14.08
N ARG A 269 18.66 17.50 -13.11
CA ARG A 269 20.14 17.51 -13.15
C ARG A 269 20.70 16.10 -12.99
N ASP A 270 20.15 15.31 -12.08
CA ASP A 270 20.57 13.92 -11.85
C ASP A 270 20.28 13.05 -13.09
N GLN A 271 19.14 13.25 -13.74
CA GLN A 271 18.84 12.59 -15.00
C GLN A 271 19.83 12.92 -16.11
N LYS A 272 20.17 14.20 -16.28
CA LYS A 272 21.17 14.63 -17.28
C LYS A 272 22.57 14.05 -17.01
N ARG A 273 22.93 13.80 -15.74
CA ARG A 273 24.25 13.29 -15.34
C ARG A 273 24.36 11.77 -15.39
N SER A 274 23.29 11.05 -15.08
CA SER A 274 23.32 9.59 -14.85
C SER A 274 22.35 8.80 -15.73
N GLY A 275 21.52 9.46 -16.53
CA GLY A 275 20.44 8.80 -17.29
C GLY A 275 19.23 8.38 -16.42
N ASP A 276 19.36 8.37 -15.09
CA ASP A 276 18.35 7.90 -14.15
C ASP A 276 17.86 9.01 -13.22
N GLY A 277 16.81 9.71 -13.62
CA GLY A 277 16.16 10.76 -12.83
C GLY A 277 15.39 10.26 -11.60
N LEU A 278 15.10 8.96 -11.51
CA LEU A 278 14.31 8.38 -10.43
C LEU A 278 15.16 7.71 -9.33
N ARG A 279 16.45 7.56 -9.56
CA ARG A 279 17.40 6.96 -8.61
C ARG A 279 17.33 7.58 -7.22
N TRP A 280 17.12 8.88 -7.13
CA TRP A 280 17.02 9.58 -5.85
C TRP A 280 15.75 9.23 -5.09
N ILE A 281 14.62 9.03 -5.79
CA ILE A 281 13.34 8.66 -5.18
C ILE A 281 13.50 7.33 -4.45
N GLY A 282 14.14 6.33 -5.05
CA GLY A 282 14.43 5.05 -4.40
C GLY A 282 15.21 5.19 -3.10
N LYS A 283 16.14 6.16 -3.01
CA LYS A 283 16.89 6.44 -1.79
C LYS A 283 16.03 7.00 -0.65
N LEU A 284 14.92 7.69 -0.98
CA LEU A 284 13.99 8.20 0.05
C LEU A 284 13.34 7.06 0.84
N PHE A 285 13.04 5.95 0.20
CA PHE A 285 12.36 4.81 0.84
C PHE A 285 13.32 3.91 1.62
N ARG A 286 14.62 3.93 1.32
CA ARG A 286 15.60 3.06 1.97
C ARG A 286 15.88 3.49 3.41
N PRO A 287 15.78 2.57 4.39
CA PRO A 287 16.18 2.83 5.77
C PRO A 287 17.66 3.21 5.87
N SER A 288 17.97 4.17 6.75
CA SER A 288 19.34 4.53 7.10
C SER A 288 19.46 4.90 8.58
N LEU A 289 20.66 4.78 9.14
CA LEU A 289 20.92 5.14 10.54
C LEU A 289 20.56 6.61 10.83
N LEU A 290 20.88 7.51 9.90
CA LEU A 290 20.54 8.93 10.02
C LEU A 290 19.02 9.15 10.12
N LYS A 291 18.23 8.51 9.24
CA LYS A 291 16.77 8.64 9.27
C LYS A 291 16.16 8.05 10.55
N ARG A 292 16.74 6.96 11.05
CA ARG A 292 16.33 6.39 12.35
C ARG A 292 16.64 7.33 13.52
N LEU A 293 17.78 8.03 13.48
CA LEU A 293 18.10 9.06 14.47
C LEU A 293 17.13 10.24 14.37
N VAL A 294 16.88 10.73 13.16
CA VAL A 294 15.88 11.79 12.91
C VAL A 294 14.52 11.35 13.45
N PHE A 295 14.08 10.12 13.18
CA PHE A 295 12.85 9.59 13.73
C PHE A 295 12.82 9.65 15.27
N ARG A 296 13.87 9.18 15.96
CA ARG A 296 13.93 9.20 17.43
C ARG A 296 13.77 10.60 18.01
N VAL A 297 14.37 11.60 17.36
CA VAL A 297 14.31 12.99 17.83
C VAL A 297 12.97 13.64 17.48
N THR A 298 12.40 13.31 16.35
CA THR A 298 11.24 14.04 15.78
C THR A 298 9.90 13.37 16.06
N SER A 299 9.85 12.07 16.26
CA SER A 299 8.60 11.33 16.47
C SER A 299 7.74 11.88 17.63
N PRO A 300 8.28 12.28 18.80
CA PRO A 300 7.47 12.87 19.87
C PRO A 300 6.76 14.15 19.43
N PHE A 301 7.37 14.92 18.53
CA PHE A 301 6.80 16.18 18.00
C PHE A 301 5.86 15.94 16.84
N MET A 302 6.13 14.91 16.03
CA MET A 302 5.27 14.48 14.92
C MET A 302 3.91 14.04 15.44
N LEU A 303 3.90 13.19 16.44
CA LEU A 303 2.71 12.65 17.07
C LEU A 303 1.79 13.75 17.66
N LYS A 304 2.33 14.91 18.00
CA LYS A 304 1.57 16.07 18.49
C LYS A 304 1.06 17.00 17.38
N ARG A 305 1.60 16.92 16.16
CA ARG A 305 1.36 17.87 15.06
C ARG A 305 0.66 17.27 13.84
N MET A 306 0.53 15.95 13.77
CA MET A 306 -0.27 15.33 12.71
C MET A 306 -1.74 15.65 13.00
N GLU A 307 -2.42 16.25 12.03
CA GLU A 307 -3.87 16.39 12.08
C GLU A 307 -4.49 15.00 11.95
N GLY A 308 -4.89 14.46 13.05
CA GLY A 308 -5.48 13.14 13.17
C GLY A 308 -5.04 12.47 14.47
N PRO A 309 -5.86 11.65 15.07
CA PRO A 309 -5.52 11.00 16.31
C PRO A 309 -4.46 9.95 16.07
N THR A 310 -3.24 10.23 16.50
CA THR A 310 -2.24 9.20 16.77
C THR A 310 -2.69 8.49 18.05
N ARG A 311 -3.60 7.55 17.91
CA ARG A 311 -4.03 6.76 19.07
C ARG A 311 -3.13 5.53 19.16
N PRO A 312 -2.47 5.31 20.31
CA PRO A 312 -1.98 3.97 20.61
C PRO A 312 -3.19 3.04 20.54
N LEU A 313 -3.01 1.89 19.92
CA LEU A 313 -4.04 0.84 19.90
C LEU A 313 -4.46 0.56 21.36
N ARG A 314 -5.60 1.07 21.78
CA ARG A 314 -6.19 0.72 23.07
C ARG A 314 -7.08 -0.49 22.84
N LEU A 315 -6.50 -1.65 23.03
CA LEU A 315 -7.24 -2.90 22.97
C LEU A 315 -7.86 -3.19 24.33
N PRO A 316 -9.11 -3.65 24.38
CA PRO A 316 -9.65 -4.26 25.56
C PRO A 316 -8.85 -5.55 25.83
N PHE A 317 -8.16 -5.59 26.94
CA PHE A 317 -7.44 -6.77 27.38
C PHE A 317 -8.40 -7.94 27.58
N ARG A 318 -8.12 -9.07 26.96
CA ARG A 318 -8.81 -10.34 27.19
C ARG A 318 -7.79 -11.39 27.64
N LYS A 319 -8.23 -12.30 28.53
CA LYS A 319 -7.43 -13.49 28.85
C LYS A 319 -7.17 -14.28 27.57
N ALA A 320 -5.92 -14.64 27.35
CA ALA A 320 -5.54 -15.46 26.21
C ALA A 320 -6.40 -16.72 26.11
N LYS A 321 -6.96 -16.99 24.93
CA LYS A 321 -7.43 -18.34 24.61
C LYS A 321 -6.19 -19.20 24.41
N PRO A 322 -6.16 -20.44 24.92
CA PRO A 322 -5.09 -21.36 24.59
C PRO A 322 -5.01 -21.53 23.08
N ARG A 323 -3.81 -21.37 22.52
CA ARG A 323 -3.49 -21.53 21.10
C ARG A 323 -3.56 -23.00 20.61
N ASP A 324 -3.88 -23.92 21.49
CA ASP A 324 -3.55 -25.35 21.38
C ASP A 324 -4.29 -26.12 20.29
N THR A 325 -5.32 -25.54 19.64
CA THR A 325 -6.17 -26.32 18.74
C THR A 325 -5.82 -26.16 17.26
N TRP A 326 -5.24 -25.03 16.83
CA TRP A 326 -4.96 -24.82 15.41
C TRP A 326 -3.58 -25.35 15.00
N GLU A 327 -2.54 -25.13 15.80
CA GLU A 327 -1.16 -25.57 15.50
C GLU A 327 -1.04 -27.12 15.37
N GLN A 328 -1.98 -27.84 15.96
CA GLN A 328 -2.09 -29.30 15.90
C GLN A 328 -3.13 -29.80 14.90
N SER A 329 -3.85 -28.91 14.21
CA SER A 329 -4.81 -29.33 13.20
C SER A 329 -4.10 -29.91 11.97
N GLU A 330 -4.73 -30.91 11.34
CA GLU A 330 -4.22 -31.53 10.11
C GLU A 330 -4.01 -30.49 9.00
N ALA A 331 -4.93 -29.51 8.91
CA ALA A 331 -4.82 -28.37 8.01
C ALA A 331 -3.58 -27.48 8.29
N ALA A 332 -3.25 -27.23 9.54
CA ALA A 332 -2.07 -26.45 9.91
C ALA A 332 -0.76 -27.17 9.57
N LEU A 333 -0.74 -28.49 9.77
CA LEU A 333 0.40 -29.34 9.42
C LEU A 333 0.60 -29.40 7.91
N GLU A 334 -0.49 -29.49 7.14
CA GLU A 334 -0.44 -29.49 5.67
C GLU A 334 0.04 -28.14 5.12
N VAL A 335 -0.48 -27.03 5.62
CA VAL A 335 -0.04 -25.68 5.27
C VAL A 335 1.44 -25.48 5.62
N LYS A 336 1.87 -25.97 6.79
CA LYS A 336 3.27 -25.93 7.21
C LYS A 336 4.18 -26.73 6.27
N ALA A 337 3.80 -27.94 5.90
CA ALA A 337 4.56 -28.78 4.98
C ALA A 337 4.68 -28.13 3.58
N ARG A 338 3.60 -27.55 3.05
CA ARG A 338 3.60 -26.77 1.81
C ARG A 338 4.51 -25.55 1.89
N TRP A 339 4.43 -24.78 2.96
CA TRP A 339 5.29 -23.61 3.16
C TRP A 339 6.77 -23.95 3.23
N GLU A 340 7.10 -25.03 3.93
CA GLU A 340 8.47 -25.53 3.99
C GLU A 340 8.98 -26.02 2.63
N SER A 341 8.12 -26.60 1.80
CA SER A 341 8.45 -27.00 0.43
C SER A 341 8.78 -25.80 -0.46
N VAL A 342 7.96 -24.75 -0.42
CA VAL A 342 8.20 -23.50 -1.16
C VAL A 342 9.51 -22.83 -0.70
N ARG A 343 9.76 -22.79 0.60
CA ARG A 343 11.01 -22.20 1.17
C ARG A 343 12.28 -22.95 0.76
N ARG A 344 12.21 -24.26 0.51
CA ARG A 344 13.37 -25.07 0.10
C ARG A 344 13.67 -24.99 -1.40
N GLY A 345 13.01 -24.11 -2.16
CA GLY A 345 13.25 -23.92 -3.59
C GLY A 345 12.65 -25.00 -4.48
N GLY A 346 11.71 -25.78 -3.97
CA GLY A 346 10.90 -26.69 -4.77
C GLY A 346 9.88 -25.90 -5.58
N GLY A 347 10.00 -25.96 -6.89
CA GLY A 347 9.32 -25.21 -7.92
C GLY A 347 7.81 -25.02 -7.72
N HIS A 348 7.23 -24.21 -8.60
CA HIS A 348 5.81 -23.91 -8.71
C HIS A 348 4.90 -25.07 -8.29
N VAL A 349 4.14 -24.85 -7.21
CA VAL A 349 3.07 -25.77 -6.86
C VAL A 349 1.91 -25.48 -7.80
N SER A 350 1.75 -26.28 -8.84
CA SER A 350 0.52 -26.29 -9.64
C SER A 350 -0.60 -26.84 -8.77
N PHE A 351 -1.59 -26.02 -8.48
CA PHE A 351 -2.79 -26.44 -7.79
C PHE A 351 -3.71 -27.12 -8.79
N THR A 352 -3.76 -28.46 -8.76
CA THR A 352 -4.84 -29.21 -9.43
C THR A 352 -6.04 -29.18 -8.54
N SER A 353 -7.09 -28.45 -8.94
CA SER A 353 -8.38 -28.43 -8.25
C SER A 353 -9.07 -29.77 -8.44
N ASN A 354 -9.25 -30.51 -7.37
CA ASN A 354 -10.31 -31.54 -7.30
C ASN A 354 -11.63 -30.85 -6.89
N ALA A 355 -12.18 -30.00 -7.75
CA ALA A 355 -13.47 -29.35 -7.56
C ALA A 355 -14.42 -29.77 -8.68
N GLU A 356 -14.76 -31.04 -8.71
CA GLU A 356 -16.02 -31.52 -9.30
C GLU A 356 -17.00 -31.71 -8.13
N GLY A 357 -17.80 -30.69 -7.81
CA GLY A 357 -18.84 -30.86 -6.79
C GLY A 357 -19.72 -29.71 -6.42
N GLU A 358 -19.35 -28.44 -6.67
CA GLU A 358 -20.17 -27.30 -6.18
C GLU A 358 -20.35 -26.14 -7.16
N ALA A 359 -20.42 -26.40 -8.45
CA ALA A 359 -20.60 -25.35 -9.47
C ALA A 359 -22.09 -24.96 -9.72
N GLN A 360 -23.07 -25.38 -8.93
CA GLN A 360 -24.49 -25.18 -9.24
C GLN A 360 -25.24 -24.12 -8.41
N GLU A 361 -24.63 -23.42 -7.45
CA GLU A 361 -25.36 -22.43 -6.64
C GLU A 361 -25.01 -20.95 -6.84
N ILE A 362 -24.12 -20.62 -7.77
CA ILE A 362 -23.69 -19.20 -7.96
C ILE A 362 -24.46 -18.47 -9.07
N SER A 363 -25.34 -19.12 -9.82
CA SER A 363 -26.05 -18.49 -10.94
C SER A 363 -27.37 -17.78 -10.59
N ALA A 364 -27.77 -17.71 -9.33
CA ALA A 364 -29.10 -17.25 -8.91
C ALA A 364 -29.16 -15.91 -8.18
N ILE A 365 -28.06 -15.12 -8.10
CA ILE A 365 -28.10 -13.79 -7.47
C ILE A 365 -27.44 -12.74 -8.38
N SER A 366 -28.00 -12.58 -9.58
CA SER A 366 -27.84 -11.36 -10.39
C SER A 366 -29.09 -11.16 -11.24
N SER A 367 -30.10 -10.64 -10.61
CA SER A 367 -31.22 -9.92 -11.23
C SER A 367 -31.61 -8.75 -10.33
#